data_21481589892c130e7916b48fc0d670a2
#
_entry.id   21481589892c130e7916b48fc0d670a2
#
_cell.length_a   1.000
_cell.length_b   1.000
_cell.length_c   1.000
_cell.angle_alpha   90.00
_cell.angle_beta   90.00
_cell.angle_gamma   90.00
#
_symmetry.space_group_name_H-M   'P 1'
#
loop_
_entity.id
_entity.type
_entity.pdbx_description
1 polymer ?
#
loop_
_entity_poly.entity_id
_entity_poly.type
_entity_poly.pdbx_seq_one_letter_code
_entity_poly.pdbx_strand_id
1 'polypeptide(L)'
;DCDPLDTSTAALLKDYLSQGGRLMLAGRKPTRIDGELADLSFLQGNLTWDELVRERALLPEANRDVRCTLRFAENGNFLFAVNLSETDTADMSVKLPFAGVEAYDLLTHKTKSVAFEKTTDRIAAKLYLAPGESVLLMQNDSAIPQAQKSPIAETMELGGKWTRGTPP
;
A
#
# COMPACT_ATOMS: atom_id res chain seq x y z
N ASP A 1 15.76 -2.03 22.58
CA ASP A 1 16.30 -3.24 23.22
C ASP A 1 15.14 -4.12 23.66
N CYS A 2 14.88 -5.22 22.93
CA CYS A 2 13.98 -6.27 23.40
C CYS A 2 14.73 -7.08 24.44
N ASP A 3 14.53 -6.78 25.69
CA ASP A 3 15.03 -7.55 26.83
C ASP A 3 13.82 -8.06 27.61
N PRO A 4 13.82 -9.21 28.11
CA PRO A 4 13.87 -10.56 27.58
C PRO A 4 12.53 -11.00 26.94
N LEU A 5 12.52 -12.06 26.16
CA LEU A 5 11.27 -12.72 25.76
C LEU A 5 10.66 -13.40 27.00
N ASP A 6 9.35 -13.32 27.10
CA ASP A 6 8.62 -14.20 28.00
C ASP A 6 8.36 -15.59 27.36
N THR A 7 8.14 -16.59 28.21
CA THR A 7 7.91 -17.97 27.76
C THR A 7 6.76 -18.09 26.76
N SER A 8 5.67 -17.32 26.95
CA SER A 8 4.51 -17.39 26.07
C SER A 8 4.80 -16.84 24.69
N THR A 9 5.49 -15.70 24.61
CA THR A 9 5.92 -15.10 23.34
C THR A 9 6.93 -15.99 22.62
N ALA A 10 7.86 -16.62 23.32
CA ALA A 10 8.81 -17.54 22.74
C ALA A 10 8.11 -18.77 22.12
N ALA A 11 7.10 -19.31 22.80
CA ALA A 11 6.31 -20.42 22.30
C ALA A 11 5.52 -20.05 21.04
N LEU A 12 4.85 -18.89 21.03
CA LEU A 12 4.11 -18.37 19.88
C LEU A 12 5.03 -18.13 18.67
N LEU A 13 6.22 -17.54 18.88
CA LEU A 13 7.18 -17.33 17.80
C LEU A 13 7.69 -18.66 17.23
N LYS A 14 7.95 -19.64 18.08
CA LYS A 14 8.38 -20.97 17.66
C LYS A 14 7.31 -21.67 16.83
N ASP A 15 6.05 -21.61 17.27
CA ASP A 15 4.91 -22.15 16.53
C ASP A 15 4.73 -21.44 15.19
N TYR A 16 4.71 -20.11 15.18
CA TYR A 16 4.63 -19.32 13.97
C TYR A 16 5.71 -19.66 12.93
N LEU A 17 6.96 -19.81 13.37
CA LEU A 17 8.07 -20.17 12.49
C LEU A 17 7.97 -21.61 11.99
N SER A 18 7.46 -22.55 12.82
CA SER A 18 7.24 -23.94 12.43
C SER A 18 6.18 -24.10 11.34
N GLN A 19 5.22 -23.16 11.29
CA GLN A 19 4.18 -23.08 10.26
C GLN A 19 4.64 -22.33 9.00
N GLY A 20 5.94 -22.05 8.85
CA GLY A 20 6.49 -21.33 7.72
C GLY A 20 6.40 -19.80 7.84
N GLY A 21 6.11 -19.31 9.02
CA GLY A 21 6.09 -17.86 9.31
C GLY A 21 7.43 -17.19 9.02
N ARG A 22 7.39 -15.92 8.66
CA ARG A 22 8.58 -15.14 8.31
C ARG A 22 8.88 -14.13 9.40
N LEU A 23 10.11 -14.10 9.88
CA LEU A 23 10.57 -13.26 10.96
C LEU A 23 11.76 -12.41 10.52
N MET A 24 11.65 -11.11 10.69
CA MET A 24 12.76 -10.18 10.56
C MET A 24 13.25 -9.78 11.95
N LEU A 25 14.53 -9.96 12.19
CA LEU A 25 15.19 -9.53 13.42
C LEU A 25 15.88 -8.20 13.18
N ALA A 26 15.45 -7.16 13.91
CA ALA A 26 16.08 -5.85 13.90
C ALA A 26 16.73 -5.59 15.27
N GLY A 27 18.01 -5.24 15.28
CA GLY A 27 18.75 -5.00 16.52
C GLY A 27 19.39 -6.26 17.12
N ARG A 28 19.53 -6.28 18.44
CA ARG A 28 20.15 -7.41 19.15
C ARG A 28 19.18 -8.58 19.27
N LYS A 29 19.67 -9.76 18.97
CA LYS A 29 18.94 -11.00 19.22
C LYS A 29 18.76 -11.18 20.73
N PRO A 30 17.56 -11.51 21.21
CA PRO A 30 17.37 -11.85 22.63
C PRO A 30 18.16 -13.10 22.98
N THR A 31 18.64 -13.15 24.21
CA THR A 31 19.43 -14.28 24.74
C THR A 31 18.79 -14.92 25.97
N ARG A 32 17.65 -14.38 26.42
CA ARG A 32 16.98 -14.80 27.65
C ARG A 32 15.50 -15.00 27.44
N ILE A 33 14.93 -15.96 28.18
CA ILE A 33 13.50 -16.13 28.37
C ILE A 33 13.22 -15.97 29.85
N ASP A 34 12.27 -15.10 30.22
CA ASP A 34 11.92 -14.78 31.61
C ASP A 34 13.14 -14.44 32.51
N GLY A 35 14.16 -13.79 31.89
CA GLY A 35 15.37 -13.41 32.58
C GLY A 35 16.46 -14.47 32.65
N GLU A 36 16.20 -15.71 32.27
CA GLU A 36 17.17 -16.80 32.28
C GLU A 36 17.77 -17.03 30.88
N LEU A 37 19.06 -17.41 30.83
CA LEU A 37 19.71 -17.76 29.57
C LEU A 37 18.99 -18.94 28.92
N ALA A 38 18.62 -18.80 27.64
CA ALA A 38 17.88 -19.81 26.91
C ALA A 38 18.48 -20.06 25.52
N ASP A 39 18.32 -21.30 25.03
CA ASP A 39 18.61 -21.60 23.64
C ASP A 39 17.50 -21.03 22.73
N LEU A 40 17.83 -19.95 22.06
CA LEU A 40 16.99 -19.26 21.10
C LEU A 40 17.47 -19.46 19.64
N SER A 41 18.05 -20.63 19.37
CA SER A 41 18.54 -21.00 18.04
C SER A 41 17.44 -20.95 16.96
N PHE A 42 16.18 -21.20 17.35
CA PHE A 42 15.02 -21.09 16.46
C PHE A 42 14.74 -19.65 15.99
N LEU A 43 15.17 -18.62 16.74
CA LEU A 43 15.07 -17.22 16.32
C LEU A 43 16.17 -16.90 15.30
N GLN A 44 16.04 -17.50 14.14
CA GLN A 44 16.84 -17.11 12.98
C GLN A 44 15.95 -16.27 12.09
N GLY A 45 16.36 -14.99 11.84
CA GLY A 45 15.66 -14.15 10.89
C GLY A 45 15.70 -14.80 9.50
N ASN A 46 14.56 -15.11 8.96
CA ASN A 46 14.39 -15.67 7.63
C ASN A 46 13.79 -14.64 6.64
N LEU A 47 13.77 -13.37 7.03
CA LEU A 47 13.32 -12.23 6.25
C LEU A 47 14.29 -11.07 6.42
N THR A 48 14.84 -10.58 5.34
CA THR A 48 15.67 -9.38 5.32
C THR A 48 14.82 -8.12 5.14
N TRP A 49 15.38 -6.95 5.49
CA TRP A 49 14.72 -5.67 5.24
C TRP A 49 14.43 -5.45 3.74
N ASP A 50 15.40 -5.78 2.89
CA ASP A 50 15.26 -5.61 1.44
C ASP A 50 14.18 -6.52 0.86
N GLU A 51 14.04 -7.75 1.35
CA GLU A 51 12.94 -8.62 0.98
C GLU A 51 11.60 -8.08 1.44
N LEU A 52 11.53 -7.60 2.70
CA LEU A 52 10.31 -7.01 3.24
C LEU A 52 9.87 -5.79 2.42
N VAL A 53 10.81 -4.89 2.12
CA VAL A 53 10.56 -3.69 1.31
C VAL A 53 10.12 -4.10 -0.10
N ARG A 54 10.81 -5.06 -0.73
CA ARG A 54 10.48 -5.54 -2.08
C ARG A 54 9.11 -6.19 -2.15
N GLU A 55 8.76 -7.00 -1.17
CA GLU A 55 7.47 -7.68 -1.13
C GLU A 55 6.31 -6.75 -0.78
N ARG A 56 6.57 -5.77 0.08
CA ARG A 56 5.57 -4.80 0.52
C ARG A 56 5.64 -3.47 -0.22
N ALA A 57 6.56 -3.32 -1.16
CA ALA A 57 6.61 -2.13 -2.00
C ALA A 57 5.33 -2.06 -2.85
N LEU A 58 4.38 -1.30 -2.35
CA LEU A 58 3.14 -0.97 -3.06
C LEU A 58 3.42 0.04 -4.18
N LEU A 59 4.48 0.83 -4.01
CA LEU A 59 4.86 1.91 -4.90
C LEU A 59 6.23 1.67 -5.52
N PRO A 60 6.45 2.09 -6.78
CA PRO A 60 7.79 2.25 -7.33
C PRO A 60 8.56 3.28 -6.48
N GLU A 61 9.87 3.07 -6.32
CA GLU A 61 10.76 3.92 -5.50
C GLU A 61 10.77 5.41 -5.89
N ALA A 62 10.26 5.74 -7.07
CA ALA A 62 10.36 7.07 -7.66
C ALA A 62 9.36 8.10 -7.12
N ASN A 63 8.32 7.71 -6.38
CA ASN A 63 7.29 8.67 -5.96
C ASN A 63 7.30 8.88 -4.44
N ARG A 64 8.13 9.84 -4.00
CA ARG A 64 8.32 10.16 -2.57
C ARG A 64 7.13 10.92 -1.95
N ASP A 65 6.31 11.54 -2.78
CA ASP A 65 5.21 12.41 -2.33
C ASP A 65 3.91 11.65 -2.16
N VAL A 66 3.82 10.44 -2.69
CA VAL A 66 2.64 9.60 -2.48
C VAL A 66 2.80 8.71 -1.25
N ARG A 67 1.78 8.72 -0.42
CA ARG A 67 1.65 7.80 0.71
C ARG A 67 0.54 6.82 0.47
N CYS A 68 0.82 5.55 0.76
CA CYS A 68 -0.14 4.47 0.64
C CYS A 68 -0.29 3.71 1.96
N THR A 69 -1.52 3.37 2.29
CA THR A 69 -1.84 2.49 3.41
C THR A 69 -2.74 1.35 2.92
N LEU A 70 -2.23 0.12 3.00
CA LEU A 70 -2.98 -1.09 2.71
C LEU A 70 -3.56 -1.65 4.01
N ARG A 71 -4.85 -1.95 4.02
CA ARG A 71 -5.56 -2.54 5.15
C ARG A 71 -6.27 -3.82 4.72
N PHE A 72 -6.17 -4.83 5.58
CA PHE A 72 -6.91 -6.07 5.51
C PHE A 72 -7.92 -6.06 6.65
N ALA A 73 -9.18 -6.18 6.32
CA ALA A 73 -10.27 -6.17 7.30
C ALA A 73 -11.29 -7.27 6.97
N GLU A 74 -12.05 -7.70 7.96
CA GLU A 74 -13.09 -8.74 7.79
C GLU A 74 -14.12 -8.39 6.71
N ASN A 75 -14.44 -7.10 6.60
CA ASN A 75 -15.45 -6.59 5.67
C ASN A 75 -14.89 -6.14 4.32
N GLY A 76 -13.63 -6.46 4.02
CA GLY A 76 -12.98 -6.14 2.76
C GLY A 76 -11.62 -5.46 2.93
N ASN A 77 -10.79 -5.64 1.93
CA ASN A 77 -9.46 -5.09 1.91
C ASN A 77 -9.46 -3.80 1.10
N PHE A 78 -8.64 -2.84 1.51
CA PHE A 78 -8.55 -1.57 0.80
C PHE A 78 -7.15 -0.95 0.84
N LEU A 79 -6.85 -0.17 -0.17
CA LEU A 79 -5.72 0.73 -0.23
C LEU A 79 -6.21 2.18 -0.20
N PHE A 80 -5.70 2.96 0.73
CA PHE A 80 -5.79 4.42 0.67
C PHE A 80 -4.48 4.97 0.13
N ALA A 81 -4.54 5.82 -0.88
CA ALA A 81 -3.39 6.52 -1.44
C ALA A 81 -3.65 8.02 -1.47
N VAL A 82 -2.64 8.83 -1.17
CA VAL A 82 -2.71 10.29 -1.19
C VAL A 82 -1.43 10.87 -1.79
N ASN A 83 -1.57 11.82 -2.68
CA ASN A 83 -0.47 12.64 -3.21
C ASN A 83 -0.28 13.86 -2.29
N LEU A 84 0.85 13.93 -1.61
CA LEU A 84 1.20 15.02 -0.70
C LEU A 84 1.92 16.18 -1.39
N SER A 85 2.21 16.07 -2.69
CA SER A 85 2.78 17.18 -3.45
C SER A 85 1.77 18.32 -3.54
N GLU A 86 2.24 19.56 -3.42
CA GLU A 86 1.43 20.78 -3.61
C GLU A 86 1.37 21.18 -5.09
N THR A 87 2.28 20.68 -5.93
CA THR A 87 2.45 21.14 -7.31
C THR A 87 2.39 20.02 -8.33
N ASP A 88 2.89 18.83 -7.98
CA ASP A 88 3.15 17.77 -8.94
C ASP A 88 2.07 16.70 -8.92
N THR A 89 1.63 16.35 -10.12
CA THR A 89 0.73 15.20 -10.32
C THR A 89 1.50 13.89 -10.21
N ALA A 90 0.90 12.91 -9.57
CA ALA A 90 1.43 11.56 -9.50
C ALA A 90 0.76 10.67 -10.55
N ASP A 91 1.55 10.14 -11.50
CA ASP A 91 1.16 9.09 -12.43
C ASP A 91 1.97 7.84 -12.11
N MET A 92 1.31 6.81 -11.62
CA MET A 92 2.00 5.65 -11.09
C MET A 92 1.17 4.37 -11.14
N SER A 93 1.83 3.25 -10.87
CA SER A 93 1.19 1.95 -10.73
C SER A 93 1.40 1.41 -9.32
N VAL A 94 0.34 0.97 -8.67
CA VAL A 94 0.40 0.30 -7.35
C VAL A 94 0.16 -1.19 -7.50
N LYS A 95 1.01 -1.99 -6.85
CA LYS A 95 0.88 -3.45 -6.82
C LYS A 95 0.02 -3.86 -5.64
N LEU A 96 -1.08 -4.55 -5.89
CA LEU A 96 -2.02 -4.98 -4.88
C LEU A 96 -2.18 -6.51 -4.89
N PRO A 97 -2.23 -7.16 -3.72
CA PRO A 97 -2.47 -8.60 -3.61
C PRO A 97 -3.97 -8.91 -3.72
N PHE A 98 -4.63 -8.35 -4.74
CA PHE A 98 -6.06 -8.51 -5.01
C PHE A 98 -6.26 -9.16 -6.37
N ALA A 99 -7.43 -9.76 -6.60
CA ALA A 99 -7.83 -10.28 -7.90
C ALA A 99 -8.49 -9.19 -8.78
N GLY A 100 -9.00 -8.14 -8.17
CA GLY A 100 -9.56 -6.97 -8.82
C GLY A 100 -9.78 -5.82 -7.85
N VAL A 101 -10.04 -4.62 -8.37
CA VAL A 101 -10.15 -3.39 -7.57
C VAL A 101 -11.09 -2.37 -8.20
N GLU A 102 -11.77 -1.60 -7.36
CA GLU A 102 -12.56 -0.43 -7.73
C GLU A 102 -12.18 0.76 -6.85
N ALA A 103 -12.27 1.98 -7.38
CA ALA A 103 -12.15 3.18 -6.58
C ALA A 103 -13.48 3.49 -5.89
N TYR A 104 -13.43 3.81 -4.61
CA TYR A 104 -14.60 4.22 -3.83
C TYR A 104 -14.55 5.72 -3.56
N ASP A 105 -15.59 6.40 -3.95
CA ASP A 105 -15.77 7.82 -3.73
C ASP A 105 -16.47 8.05 -2.39
N LEU A 106 -15.71 8.59 -1.41
CA LEU A 106 -16.19 8.82 -0.05
C LEU A 106 -17.31 9.87 0.05
N LEU A 107 -17.43 10.77 -0.94
CA LEU A 107 -18.44 11.82 -0.92
C LEU A 107 -19.76 11.35 -1.49
N THR A 108 -19.71 10.60 -2.59
CA THR A 108 -20.91 10.14 -3.31
C THR A 108 -21.33 8.73 -2.95
N HIS A 109 -20.52 8.01 -2.17
CA HIS A 109 -20.69 6.60 -1.82
C HIS A 109 -20.84 5.67 -3.04
N LYS A 110 -20.17 6.02 -4.13
CA LYS A 110 -20.21 5.24 -5.39
C LYS A 110 -18.85 4.63 -5.69
N THR A 111 -18.87 3.47 -6.31
CA THR A 111 -17.67 2.87 -6.88
C THR A 111 -17.47 3.32 -8.33
N LYS A 112 -16.20 3.40 -8.72
CA LYS A 112 -15.75 3.68 -10.09
C LYS A 112 -14.75 2.62 -10.50
N SER A 113 -14.81 2.18 -11.72
CA SER A 113 -13.83 1.24 -12.27
C SER A 113 -12.46 1.90 -12.39
N VAL A 114 -11.42 1.11 -12.14
CA VAL A 114 -10.02 1.52 -12.22
C VAL A 114 -9.32 0.71 -13.30
N ALA A 115 -8.37 1.32 -13.99
CA ALA A 115 -7.52 0.59 -14.92
C ALA A 115 -6.49 -0.22 -14.11
N PHE A 116 -6.44 -1.53 -14.36
CA PHE A 116 -5.44 -2.40 -13.76
C PHE A 116 -5.04 -3.54 -14.69
N GLU A 117 -3.84 -4.05 -14.50
CA GLU A 117 -3.31 -5.22 -15.19
C GLU A 117 -3.25 -6.39 -14.22
N LYS A 118 -3.69 -7.58 -14.64
CA LYS A 118 -3.59 -8.80 -13.84
C LYS A 118 -2.25 -9.48 -14.07
N THR A 119 -1.61 -9.87 -12.99
CA THR A 119 -0.48 -10.79 -12.95
C THR A 119 -0.93 -12.11 -12.31
N THR A 120 -0.03 -13.07 -12.14
CA THR A 120 -0.38 -14.41 -11.64
C THR A 120 -1.03 -14.38 -10.25
N ASP A 121 -0.57 -13.49 -9.37
CA ASP A 121 -0.97 -13.44 -7.95
C ASP A 121 -1.36 -12.03 -7.47
N ARG A 122 -1.32 -11.04 -8.35
CA ARG A 122 -1.49 -9.61 -8.01
C ARG A 122 -2.16 -8.85 -9.16
N ILE A 123 -2.54 -7.63 -8.86
CA ILE A 123 -2.86 -6.63 -9.88
C ILE A 123 -1.90 -5.45 -9.79
N ALA A 124 -1.72 -4.78 -10.91
CA ALA A 124 -1.05 -3.49 -10.99
C ALA A 124 -2.09 -2.43 -11.37
N ALA A 125 -2.58 -1.68 -10.40
CA ALA A 125 -3.57 -0.63 -10.63
C ALA A 125 -2.87 0.68 -11.02
N LYS A 126 -3.38 1.33 -12.06
CA LYS A 126 -2.92 2.64 -12.51
C LYS A 126 -3.61 3.73 -11.73
N LEU A 127 -2.84 4.64 -11.15
CA LEU A 127 -3.31 5.79 -10.40
C LEU A 127 -2.80 7.07 -11.02
N TYR A 128 -3.70 8.02 -11.14
CA TYR A 128 -3.38 9.39 -11.50
C TYR A 128 -3.99 10.29 -10.41
N LEU A 129 -3.12 10.94 -9.64
CA LEU A 129 -3.51 11.77 -8.51
C LEU A 129 -2.99 13.19 -8.72
N ALA A 130 -3.88 14.15 -8.80
CA ALA A 130 -3.52 15.56 -8.78
C ALA A 130 -2.86 15.96 -7.45
N PRO A 131 -2.23 17.15 -7.35
CA PRO A 131 -1.71 17.65 -6.09
C PRO A 131 -2.77 17.65 -4.99
N GLY A 132 -2.45 17.07 -3.83
CA GLY A 132 -3.36 16.94 -2.69
C GLY A 132 -4.50 15.93 -2.87
N GLU A 133 -4.60 15.26 -4.01
CA GLU A 133 -5.67 14.30 -4.26
C GLU A 133 -5.43 12.97 -3.55
N SER A 134 -6.51 12.33 -3.15
CA SER A 134 -6.49 10.99 -2.56
C SER A 134 -7.49 10.06 -3.23
N VAL A 135 -7.22 8.77 -3.13
CA VAL A 135 -8.09 7.71 -3.64
C VAL A 135 -8.20 6.58 -2.62
N LEU A 136 -9.39 6.02 -2.49
CA LEU A 136 -9.63 4.79 -1.77
C LEU A 136 -9.93 3.68 -2.79
N LEU A 137 -9.04 2.68 -2.87
CA LEU A 137 -9.23 1.49 -3.69
C LEU A 137 -9.75 0.36 -2.82
N MET A 138 -10.88 -0.22 -3.18
CA MET A 138 -11.46 -1.36 -2.48
C MET A 138 -11.30 -2.62 -3.32
N GLN A 139 -10.96 -3.73 -2.66
CA GLN A 139 -10.94 -5.03 -3.32
C GLN A 139 -12.33 -5.36 -3.87
N ASN A 140 -12.37 -5.70 -5.15
CA ASN A 140 -13.52 -6.28 -5.82
C ASN A 140 -13.04 -7.34 -6.83
N ASP A 141 -13.10 -8.60 -6.43
CA ASP A 141 -12.57 -9.70 -7.24
C ASP A 141 -13.35 -9.91 -8.54
N SER A 142 -14.56 -9.37 -8.61
CA SER A 142 -15.41 -9.37 -9.82
C SER A 142 -15.13 -8.17 -10.73
N ALA A 143 -14.29 -7.22 -10.34
CA ALA A 143 -13.99 -6.06 -11.15
C ALA A 143 -13.33 -6.44 -12.48
N ILE A 144 -13.81 -5.83 -13.54
CA ILE A 144 -13.27 -6.01 -14.90
C ILE A 144 -12.24 -4.90 -15.15
N PRO A 145 -11.02 -5.25 -15.62
CA PRO A 145 -10.02 -4.25 -15.97
C PRO A 145 -10.57 -3.30 -17.03
N GLN A 146 -10.48 -2.00 -16.78
CA GLN A 146 -10.78 -1.01 -17.80
C GLN A 146 -9.50 -0.58 -18.52
N ALA A 147 -9.62 -0.25 -19.81
CA ALA A 147 -8.56 0.42 -20.53
C ALA A 147 -8.27 1.78 -19.86
N GLN A 148 -7.00 2.10 -19.69
CA GLN A 148 -6.60 3.41 -19.17
C GLN A 148 -7.13 4.50 -20.10
N LYS A 149 -8.06 5.31 -19.61
CA LYS A 149 -8.41 6.57 -20.29
C LYS A 149 -7.30 7.55 -20.00
N SER A 150 -6.76 8.14 -21.05
CA SER A 150 -5.82 9.26 -20.87
C SER A 150 -6.51 10.34 -20.03
N PRO A 151 -5.86 10.90 -18.99
CA PRO A 151 -6.48 11.91 -18.13
C PRO A 151 -6.83 13.20 -18.87
N ILE A 152 -6.26 13.40 -20.04
CA ILE A 152 -6.56 14.52 -20.93
C ILE A 152 -7.24 13.96 -22.16
N ALA A 153 -8.57 13.82 -22.12
CA ALA A 153 -9.35 13.37 -23.28
C ALA A 153 -9.57 14.49 -24.31
N GLU A 154 -9.66 15.75 -23.87
CA GLU A 154 -9.87 16.92 -24.72
C GLU A 154 -9.22 18.16 -24.10
N THR A 155 -8.48 18.90 -24.91
CA THR A 155 -8.02 20.25 -24.56
C THR A 155 -8.95 21.23 -25.24
N MET A 156 -9.71 22.01 -24.46
CA MET A 156 -10.54 23.09 -24.98
C MET A 156 -9.76 24.39 -24.88
N GLU A 157 -9.46 25.02 -26.03
CA GLU A 157 -8.94 26.38 -26.02
C GLU A 157 -10.08 27.33 -25.66
N LEU A 158 -9.97 27.96 -24.50
CA LEU A 158 -10.86 29.03 -24.09
C LEU A 158 -10.40 30.33 -24.77
N GLY A 159 -10.94 30.61 -25.95
CA GLY A 159 -10.75 31.89 -26.64
C GLY A 159 -11.55 33.00 -25.97
N GLY A 160 -10.99 34.20 -25.96
CA GLY A 160 -11.68 35.42 -25.47
C GLY A 160 -10.78 36.32 -24.62
N LYS A 161 -11.20 37.55 -24.42
CA LYS A 161 -10.54 38.48 -23.49
C LYS A 161 -11.06 38.22 -22.08
N TRP A 162 -10.17 37.77 -21.23
CA TRP A 162 -10.46 37.58 -19.79
C TRP A 162 -10.22 38.93 -19.07
N THR A 163 -11.25 39.50 -18.47
CA THR A 163 -11.09 40.63 -17.57
C THR A 163 -11.23 40.18 -16.13
N ARG A 164 -10.25 40.54 -15.32
CA ARG A 164 -10.33 40.31 -13.88
C ARG A 164 -11.39 41.26 -13.31
N GLY A 165 -12.53 40.68 -12.89
CA GLY A 165 -13.52 41.47 -12.16
C GLY A 165 -12.91 41.97 -10.85
N THR A 166 -12.94 43.28 -10.58
CA THR A 166 -12.72 43.80 -9.23
C THR A 166 -13.92 43.38 -8.38
N PRO A 167 -13.72 42.74 -7.22
CA PRO A 167 -14.81 42.48 -6.30
C PRO A 167 -15.42 43.82 -5.85
N PRO A 168 -16.73 43.87 -5.58
CA PRO A 168 -17.42 45.06 -5.11
C PRO A 168 -16.94 45.46 -3.70
#